data_7f3f930a9f1359d985b8a23f7849610d
#
_entry.id   7f3f930a9f1359d985b8a23f7849610d
#
_cell.length_a   1.000
_cell.length_b   1.000
_cell.length_c   1.000
_cell.angle_alpha   90.00
_cell.angle_beta   90.00
_cell.angle_gamma   90.00
#
_symmetry.space_group_name_H-M   'P 1'
#
loop_
_entity.id
_entity.type
_entity.pdbx_description
1 polymer ?
#
loop_
_entity_poly.entity_id
_entity_poly.type
_entity_poly.pdbx_seq_one_letter_code
_entity_poly.pdbx_strand_id
1 'polypeptide(L)'
;MKRSILGLMYLIHGMRQAGIPVDQRLKQIGLNANAFDPSAVIHADLEWDILRTVAKDIHPELGLDIGQHYALAGYGPLLMLLLTSSTVEKALKNAIQYQALTHLSGQLLLKESSDCVALEYQSKQLDQPLGLFRAQSEISGTLKFLQEIHMMAGLVFPEIRVELPFPPPKDADMLFKFQQYYGRELYFDCPYARFVFQSNIMNVGIPSSDAITFRLYEDKCQMEIVRFQEDTLQSTLIESVRDFLDIQRGYIPSMAETAQALNIPERTLRHQLQQQKTSYKDLREQLIRQKALKLIDDPSVSIERIAEMLGYSESAAFNHAFKRWFGQSPRQYRK
;
A
#
# COMPACT_ATOMS: atom_id res chain seq x y z
N MET A 1 -0.69 9.79 7.72
CA MET A 1 0.48 8.90 7.53
C MET A 1 0.48 8.41 6.10
N LYS A 2 1.61 8.53 5.40
CA LYS A 2 1.80 8.01 4.04
C LYS A 2 2.20 6.53 4.06
N ARG A 3 1.98 5.86 2.93
CA ARG A 3 2.28 4.44 2.73
C ARG A 3 2.45 4.13 1.25
N SER A 4 3.08 3.00 0.94
CA SER A 4 3.23 2.51 -0.43
C SER A 4 1.87 2.21 -1.06
N ILE A 5 1.69 2.56 -2.32
CA ILE A 5 0.51 2.19 -3.12
C ILE A 5 0.41 0.67 -3.37
N LEU A 6 1.50 -0.08 -3.19
CA LEU A 6 1.52 -1.52 -3.51
C LEU A 6 0.44 -2.31 -2.76
N GLY A 7 0.15 -1.95 -1.49
CA GLY A 7 -0.96 -2.57 -0.74
C GLY A 7 -2.30 -2.43 -1.45
N LEU A 8 -2.62 -1.22 -1.92
CA LEU A 8 -3.83 -0.95 -2.69
C LEU A 8 -3.82 -1.70 -4.04
N MET A 9 -2.68 -1.75 -4.73
CA MET A 9 -2.57 -2.47 -6.01
C MET A 9 -2.85 -3.97 -5.86
N TYR A 10 -2.31 -4.62 -4.83
CA TYR A 10 -2.60 -6.03 -4.55
C TYR A 10 -4.06 -6.28 -4.17
N LEU A 11 -4.66 -5.40 -3.37
CA LEU A 11 -6.09 -5.46 -3.08
C LEU A 11 -6.95 -5.36 -4.33
N ILE A 12 -6.68 -4.38 -5.19
CA ILE A 12 -7.36 -4.20 -6.48
C ILE A 12 -7.18 -5.43 -7.37
N HIS A 13 -5.97 -6.00 -7.40
CA HIS A 13 -5.70 -7.22 -8.15
C HIS A 13 -6.55 -8.39 -7.63
N GLY A 14 -6.57 -8.62 -6.33
CA GLY A 14 -7.37 -9.68 -5.71
C GLY A 14 -8.87 -9.50 -5.93
N MET A 15 -9.38 -8.26 -5.80
CA MET A 15 -10.77 -7.95 -6.10
C MET A 15 -11.13 -8.23 -7.57
N ARG A 16 -10.23 -7.92 -8.49
CA ARG A 16 -10.40 -8.22 -9.92
C ARG A 16 -10.50 -9.73 -10.17
N GLN A 17 -9.63 -10.52 -9.52
CA GLN A 17 -9.66 -12.00 -9.60
C GLN A 17 -10.96 -12.57 -9.01
N ALA A 18 -11.51 -11.93 -7.98
CA ALA A 18 -12.81 -12.27 -7.39
C ALA A 18 -14.03 -11.80 -8.23
N GLY A 19 -13.81 -11.25 -9.44
CA GLY A 19 -14.89 -10.83 -10.34
C GLY A 19 -15.52 -9.47 -10.00
N ILE A 20 -14.94 -8.70 -9.09
CA ILE A 20 -15.43 -7.36 -8.74
C ILE A 20 -15.09 -6.38 -9.86
N PRO A 21 -16.03 -5.52 -10.33
CA PRO A 21 -15.84 -4.63 -11.47
C PRO A 21 -14.97 -3.40 -11.11
N VAL A 22 -13.78 -3.65 -10.56
CA VAL A 22 -12.87 -2.61 -10.03
C VAL A 22 -12.43 -1.62 -11.12
N ASP A 23 -12.16 -2.10 -12.34
CA ASP A 23 -11.70 -1.23 -13.44
C ASP A 23 -12.77 -0.22 -13.87
N GLN A 24 -14.04 -0.65 -13.91
CA GLN A 24 -15.15 0.25 -14.20
C GLN A 24 -15.31 1.31 -13.11
N ARG A 25 -15.17 0.90 -11.83
CA ARG A 25 -15.29 1.80 -10.67
C ARG A 25 -14.12 2.78 -10.59
N LEU A 26 -12.90 2.32 -10.85
CA LEU A 26 -11.71 3.19 -10.93
C LEU A 26 -11.84 4.23 -12.03
N LYS A 27 -12.34 3.82 -13.21
CA LYS A 27 -12.55 4.74 -14.34
C LYS A 27 -13.50 5.88 -13.99
N GLN A 28 -14.50 5.67 -13.13
CA GLN A 28 -15.42 6.73 -12.67
C GLN A 28 -14.69 7.87 -11.97
N ILE A 29 -13.60 7.56 -11.27
CA ILE A 29 -12.75 8.53 -10.55
C ILE A 29 -11.46 8.85 -11.32
N GLY A 30 -11.41 8.62 -12.64
CA GLY A 30 -10.26 8.94 -13.48
C GLY A 30 -9.01 8.09 -13.23
N LEU A 31 -9.16 6.91 -12.62
CA LEU A 31 -8.05 6.00 -12.36
C LEU A 31 -8.06 4.78 -13.28
N ASN A 32 -6.86 4.30 -13.60
CA ASN A 32 -6.63 3.06 -14.31
C ASN A 32 -5.56 2.25 -13.55
N ALA A 33 -5.95 1.12 -12.98
CA ALA A 33 -5.06 0.29 -12.18
C ALA A 33 -3.78 -0.14 -12.94
N ASN A 34 -3.87 -0.34 -14.25
CA ASN A 34 -2.71 -0.72 -15.07
C ASN A 34 -1.72 0.45 -15.28
N ALA A 35 -2.14 1.68 -15.01
CA ALA A 35 -1.31 2.87 -15.11
C ALA A 35 -0.76 3.33 -13.73
N PHE A 36 -1.09 2.66 -12.64
CA PHE A 36 -0.57 3.00 -11.32
C PHE A 36 0.95 2.95 -11.32
N ASP A 37 1.55 3.93 -10.66
CA ASP A 37 2.99 3.94 -10.43
C ASP A 37 3.33 3.13 -9.17
N PRO A 38 3.96 1.94 -9.30
CA PRO A 38 4.28 1.11 -8.13
C PRO A 38 5.20 1.78 -7.11
N SER A 39 5.88 2.86 -7.50
CA SER A 39 6.73 3.66 -6.61
C SER A 39 5.99 4.81 -5.92
N ALA A 40 4.70 5.01 -6.23
CA ALA A 40 3.91 6.07 -5.61
C ALA A 40 3.70 5.83 -4.11
N VAL A 41 3.64 6.94 -3.37
CA VAL A 41 3.34 6.97 -1.94
C VAL A 41 2.09 7.82 -1.76
N ILE A 42 1.11 7.30 -1.04
CA ILE A 42 -0.18 7.94 -0.87
C ILE A 42 -0.55 8.06 0.61
N HIS A 43 -1.35 9.07 0.95
CA HIS A 43 -1.96 9.16 2.27
C HIS A 43 -2.93 8.00 2.53
N ALA A 44 -2.92 7.48 3.75
CA ALA A 44 -3.83 6.41 4.16
C ALA A 44 -5.32 6.78 3.95
N ASP A 45 -5.68 8.05 4.14
CA ASP A 45 -7.06 8.53 3.92
C ASP A 45 -7.45 8.44 2.45
N LEU A 46 -6.55 8.81 1.52
CA LEU A 46 -6.78 8.65 0.09
C LEU A 46 -6.94 7.17 -0.32
N GLU A 47 -6.15 6.28 0.27
CA GLU A 47 -6.33 4.84 0.06
C GLU A 47 -7.74 4.38 0.46
N TRP A 48 -8.24 4.83 1.63
CA TRP A 48 -9.60 4.53 2.09
C TRP A 48 -10.67 5.14 1.17
N ASP A 49 -10.48 6.36 0.67
CA ASP A 49 -11.41 7.00 -0.26
C ASP A 49 -11.53 6.24 -1.59
N ILE A 50 -10.39 5.80 -2.14
CA ILE A 50 -10.38 4.94 -3.33
C ILE A 50 -11.08 3.61 -3.03
N LEU A 51 -10.79 2.99 -1.89
CA LEU A 51 -11.41 1.71 -1.50
C LEU A 51 -12.93 1.83 -1.32
N ARG A 52 -13.45 2.94 -0.75
CA ARG A 52 -14.91 3.18 -0.67
C ARG A 52 -15.57 3.14 -2.05
N THR A 53 -14.87 3.60 -3.07
CA THR A 53 -15.39 3.57 -4.45
C THR A 53 -15.28 2.16 -5.06
N VAL A 54 -14.09 1.53 -4.98
CA VAL A 54 -13.83 0.28 -5.69
C VAL A 54 -14.42 -0.94 -5.00
N ALA A 55 -14.48 -0.93 -3.67
CA ALA A 55 -15.04 -1.99 -2.83
C ALA A 55 -16.49 -1.71 -2.40
N LYS A 56 -17.21 -0.82 -3.12
CA LYS A 56 -18.63 -0.56 -2.85
C LYS A 56 -19.42 -1.86 -2.86
N ASP A 57 -20.25 -2.07 -1.84
CA ASP A 57 -21.09 -3.25 -1.65
C ASP A 57 -20.32 -4.59 -1.59
N ILE A 58 -19.03 -4.55 -1.20
CA ILE A 58 -18.22 -5.76 -1.05
C ILE A 58 -18.68 -6.58 0.14
N HIS A 59 -18.74 -7.91 -0.05
CA HIS A 59 -18.98 -8.82 1.07
C HIS A 59 -17.71 -8.98 1.89
N PRO A 60 -17.72 -8.75 3.21
CA PRO A 60 -16.51 -8.78 4.03
C PRO A 60 -15.70 -10.07 3.94
N GLU A 61 -16.35 -11.23 3.86
CA GLU A 61 -15.70 -12.55 3.83
C GLU A 61 -14.85 -12.80 2.59
N LEU A 62 -15.04 -12.03 1.50
CA LEU A 62 -14.13 -12.05 0.35
C LEU A 62 -12.71 -11.60 0.73
N GLY A 63 -12.55 -10.93 1.87
CA GLY A 63 -11.24 -10.53 2.40
C GLY A 63 -10.31 -11.73 2.62
N LEU A 64 -10.86 -12.89 3.02
CA LEU A 64 -10.06 -14.11 3.19
C LEU A 64 -9.29 -14.50 1.91
N ASP A 65 -9.96 -14.50 0.76
CA ASP A 65 -9.34 -14.86 -0.52
C ASP A 65 -8.49 -13.72 -1.08
N ILE A 66 -9.03 -12.51 -1.03
CA ILE A 66 -8.39 -11.34 -1.61
C ILE A 66 -7.05 -11.05 -0.91
N GLY A 67 -6.97 -11.24 0.40
CA GLY A 67 -5.72 -11.06 1.15
C GLY A 67 -4.60 -12.01 0.72
N GLN A 68 -4.92 -13.16 0.18
CA GLN A 68 -3.93 -14.11 -0.33
C GLN A 68 -3.24 -13.64 -1.63
N HIS A 69 -3.69 -12.54 -2.23
CA HIS A 69 -3.02 -11.92 -3.38
C HIS A 69 -1.88 -10.95 -3.00
N TYR A 70 -1.71 -10.61 -1.71
CA TYR A 70 -0.51 -9.88 -1.30
C TYR A 70 0.74 -10.71 -1.58
N ALA A 71 1.69 -10.13 -2.31
CA ALA A 71 2.93 -10.82 -2.66
C ALA A 71 4.10 -10.34 -1.81
N LEU A 72 5.03 -11.24 -1.47
CA LEU A 72 6.24 -10.92 -0.69
C LEU A 72 7.05 -9.77 -1.30
N ALA A 73 7.15 -9.70 -2.63
CA ALA A 73 7.85 -8.63 -3.33
C ALA A 73 7.31 -7.22 -3.00
N GLY A 74 6.04 -7.11 -2.60
CA GLY A 74 5.42 -5.85 -2.19
C GLY A 74 5.97 -5.25 -0.90
N TYR A 75 6.72 -6.03 -0.12
CA TYR A 75 7.37 -5.54 1.11
C TYR A 75 8.73 -4.86 0.85
N GLY A 76 9.20 -4.88 -0.41
CA GLY A 76 10.42 -4.17 -0.81
C GLY A 76 11.63 -4.51 0.06
N PRO A 77 12.35 -3.50 0.60
CA PRO A 77 13.54 -3.72 1.40
C PRO A 77 13.27 -4.46 2.72
N LEU A 78 12.05 -4.37 3.27
CA LEU A 78 11.68 -5.04 4.51
C LEU A 78 11.79 -6.56 4.39
N LEU A 79 11.37 -7.15 3.26
CA LEU A 79 11.49 -8.59 3.05
C LEU A 79 12.93 -9.09 3.25
N MET A 80 13.90 -8.41 2.64
CA MET A 80 15.32 -8.79 2.76
C MET A 80 15.86 -8.53 4.17
N LEU A 81 15.43 -7.46 4.83
CA LEU A 81 15.79 -7.18 6.23
C LEU A 81 15.36 -8.32 7.15
N LEU A 82 14.12 -8.82 6.98
CA LEU A 82 13.60 -9.93 7.79
C LEU A 82 14.35 -11.24 7.51
N LEU A 83 14.56 -11.57 6.24
CA LEU A 83 15.27 -12.80 5.81
C LEU A 83 16.73 -12.84 6.27
N THR A 84 17.38 -11.70 6.41
CA THR A 84 18.79 -11.60 6.81
C THR A 84 18.99 -11.34 8.30
N SER A 85 17.92 -11.25 9.07
CA SER A 85 17.95 -11.14 10.53
C SER A 85 18.57 -12.40 11.17
N SER A 86 19.25 -12.23 12.31
CA SER A 86 19.95 -13.35 12.97
C SER A 86 19.01 -14.36 13.63
N THR A 87 17.87 -13.90 14.13
CA THR A 87 16.85 -14.73 14.79
C THR A 87 15.45 -14.30 14.41
N VAL A 88 14.47 -15.16 14.66
CA VAL A 88 13.05 -14.84 14.49
C VAL A 88 12.63 -13.66 15.36
N GLU A 89 13.14 -13.57 16.60
CA GLU A 89 12.91 -12.41 17.48
C GLU A 89 13.31 -11.11 16.80
N LYS A 90 14.52 -11.05 16.26
CA LYS A 90 15.03 -9.85 15.59
C LYS A 90 14.20 -9.51 14.34
N ALA A 91 13.80 -10.51 13.57
CA ALA A 91 12.92 -10.32 12.43
C ALA A 91 11.55 -9.76 12.83
N LEU A 92 10.91 -10.31 13.88
CA LEU A 92 9.62 -9.81 14.36
C LEU A 92 9.71 -8.37 14.89
N LYS A 93 10.77 -8.03 15.65
CA LYS A 93 11.02 -6.66 16.14
C LYS A 93 11.19 -5.68 14.97
N ASN A 94 11.92 -6.07 13.92
CA ASN A 94 12.06 -5.27 12.69
C ASN A 94 10.73 -5.14 11.93
N ALA A 95 9.93 -6.20 11.83
CA ALA A 95 8.61 -6.14 11.20
C ALA A 95 7.70 -5.10 11.87
N ILE A 96 7.76 -5.01 13.20
CA ILE A 96 7.01 -4.01 13.97
C ILE A 96 7.59 -2.60 13.79
N GLN A 97 8.91 -2.45 13.88
CA GLN A 97 9.58 -1.17 13.70
C GLN A 97 9.27 -0.56 12.32
N TYR A 98 9.27 -1.38 11.29
CA TYR A 98 9.06 -0.98 9.90
C TYR A 98 7.67 -1.34 9.36
N GLN A 99 6.66 -1.50 10.24
CA GLN A 99 5.31 -1.92 9.84
C GLN A 99 4.64 -1.00 8.80
N ALA A 100 5.06 0.27 8.71
CA ALA A 100 4.57 1.19 7.68
C ALA A 100 4.95 0.76 6.25
N LEU A 101 5.94 -0.13 6.08
CA LEU A 101 6.34 -0.73 4.80
C LEU A 101 5.51 -1.98 4.45
N THR A 102 4.54 -2.37 5.29
CA THR A 102 3.66 -3.52 5.06
C THR A 102 2.33 -3.10 4.42
N HIS A 103 1.50 -4.09 4.09
CA HIS A 103 0.12 -3.86 3.60
C HIS A 103 -0.87 -3.46 4.70
N LEU A 104 -0.48 -3.51 5.97
CA LEU A 104 -1.34 -3.31 7.13
C LEU A 104 -1.75 -1.85 7.29
N SER A 105 -3.03 -1.58 7.44
CA SER A 105 -3.57 -0.23 7.72
C SER A 105 -3.73 0.07 9.21
N GLY A 106 -3.77 -0.96 10.05
CA GLY A 106 -3.85 -0.89 11.50
C GLY A 106 -2.48 -0.87 12.17
N GLN A 107 -2.44 -1.29 13.44
CA GLN A 107 -1.22 -1.35 14.25
C GLN A 107 -0.81 -2.80 14.54
N LEU A 108 0.45 -3.12 14.30
CA LEU A 108 1.07 -4.39 14.62
C LEU A 108 1.87 -4.27 15.93
N LEU A 109 1.68 -5.20 16.85
CA LEU A 109 2.33 -5.24 18.15
C LEU A 109 2.86 -6.65 18.44
N LEU A 110 3.97 -6.73 19.18
CA LEU A 110 4.45 -7.99 19.75
C LEU A 110 4.01 -8.06 21.22
N LYS A 111 3.37 -9.15 21.59
CA LYS A 111 2.95 -9.47 22.97
C LYS A 111 3.68 -10.71 23.42
N GLU A 112 4.45 -10.60 24.46
CA GLU A 112 5.27 -11.68 24.98
C GLU A 112 4.73 -12.11 26.36
N SER A 113 4.71 -13.43 26.58
CA SER A 113 4.43 -14.07 27.87
C SER A 113 5.47 -15.17 28.12
N SER A 114 5.41 -15.85 29.26
CA SER A 114 6.34 -16.94 29.59
C SER A 114 6.34 -18.07 28.57
N ASP A 115 5.19 -18.41 28.05
CA ASP A 115 4.98 -19.63 27.26
C ASP A 115 4.70 -19.35 25.78
N CYS A 116 4.23 -18.15 25.45
CA CYS A 116 3.88 -17.80 24.09
C CYS A 116 4.26 -16.36 23.72
N VAL A 117 4.42 -16.16 22.42
CA VAL A 117 4.54 -14.85 21.81
C VAL A 117 3.43 -14.67 20.78
N ALA A 118 2.78 -13.53 20.79
CA ALA A 118 1.71 -13.21 19.86
C ALA A 118 2.07 -11.99 18.99
N LEU A 119 1.93 -12.14 17.68
CA LEU A 119 1.87 -11.04 16.77
C LEU A 119 0.42 -10.54 16.73
N GLU A 120 0.15 -9.45 17.43
CA GLU A 120 -1.18 -8.84 17.57
C GLU A 120 -1.38 -7.76 16.51
N TYR A 121 -2.49 -7.84 15.78
CA TYR A 121 -2.88 -6.83 14.81
C TYR A 121 -4.18 -6.14 15.22
N GLN A 122 -4.12 -4.83 15.39
CA GLN A 122 -5.25 -3.97 15.75
C GLN A 122 -5.82 -3.32 14.50
N SER A 123 -6.85 -3.92 13.93
CA SER A 123 -7.55 -3.46 12.73
C SER A 123 -8.37 -2.19 13.00
N LYS A 124 -8.66 -1.43 11.94
CA LYS A 124 -9.49 -0.22 12.00
C LYS A 124 -10.90 -0.48 11.48
N GLN A 125 -11.88 0.25 12.03
CA GLN A 125 -13.26 0.35 11.49
C GLN A 125 -13.97 -1.02 11.35
N LEU A 126 -13.78 -1.94 12.30
CA LEU A 126 -14.39 -3.27 12.28
C LEU A 126 -15.93 -3.24 12.33
N ASP A 127 -16.52 -2.13 12.76
CA ASP A 127 -17.95 -1.85 12.81
C ASP A 127 -18.57 -1.56 11.42
N GLN A 128 -17.74 -1.39 10.39
CA GLN A 128 -18.18 -1.07 9.03
C GLN A 128 -17.82 -2.22 8.08
N PRO A 129 -18.68 -2.54 7.09
CA PRO A 129 -18.43 -3.64 6.14
C PRO A 129 -17.09 -3.52 5.40
N LEU A 130 -16.71 -2.31 4.97
CA LEU A 130 -15.43 -2.06 4.30
C LEU A 130 -14.25 -2.28 5.25
N GLY A 131 -14.35 -1.82 6.49
CA GLY A 131 -13.30 -2.04 7.50
C GLY A 131 -13.15 -3.51 7.86
N LEU A 132 -14.25 -4.24 7.97
CA LEU A 132 -14.25 -5.69 8.20
C LEU A 132 -13.65 -6.45 7.01
N PHE A 133 -14.01 -6.10 5.77
CA PHE A 133 -13.38 -6.63 4.56
C PHE A 133 -11.87 -6.40 4.57
N ARG A 134 -11.46 -5.16 4.86
CA ARG A 134 -10.06 -4.77 4.93
C ARG A 134 -9.29 -5.58 5.99
N ALA A 135 -9.86 -5.69 7.19
CA ALA A 135 -9.27 -6.47 8.27
C ALA A 135 -9.09 -7.93 7.88
N GLN A 136 -10.09 -8.57 7.29
CA GLN A 136 -10.00 -9.95 6.84
C GLN A 136 -8.92 -10.13 5.77
N SER A 137 -8.81 -9.19 4.81
CA SER A 137 -7.76 -9.26 3.78
C SER A 137 -6.36 -9.06 4.35
N GLU A 138 -6.19 -8.16 5.31
CA GLU A 138 -4.91 -7.90 5.95
C GLU A 138 -4.47 -9.06 6.85
N ILE A 139 -5.39 -9.66 7.60
CA ILE A 139 -5.10 -10.82 8.46
C ILE A 139 -4.75 -12.05 7.62
N SER A 140 -5.53 -12.34 6.57
CA SER A 140 -5.23 -13.47 5.69
C SER A 140 -3.91 -13.29 4.95
N GLY A 141 -3.64 -12.08 4.44
CA GLY A 141 -2.37 -11.75 3.81
C GLY A 141 -1.18 -11.85 4.77
N THR A 142 -1.38 -11.53 6.06
CA THR A 142 -0.34 -11.67 7.08
C THR A 142 -0.01 -13.14 7.35
N LEU A 143 -1.01 -14.03 7.45
CA LEU A 143 -0.74 -15.46 7.60
C LEU A 143 0.04 -16.00 6.40
N LYS A 144 -0.40 -15.68 5.18
CA LYS A 144 0.33 -16.06 3.96
C LYS A 144 1.78 -15.55 4.00
N PHE A 145 1.99 -14.27 4.35
CA PHE A 145 3.32 -13.71 4.48
C PHE A 145 4.18 -14.48 5.49
N LEU A 146 3.64 -14.79 6.67
CA LEU A 146 4.36 -15.55 7.69
C LEU A 146 4.77 -16.95 7.20
N GLN A 147 3.88 -17.64 6.49
CA GLN A 147 4.16 -18.95 5.90
C GLN A 147 5.25 -18.88 4.82
N GLU A 148 5.10 -17.94 3.88
CA GLU A 148 6.03 -17.80 2.76
C GLU A 148 7.42 -17.34 3.20
N ILE A 149 7.52 -16.41 4.16
CA ILE A 149 8.81 -15.94 4.66
C ILE A 149 9.55 -17.03 5.44
N HIS A 150 8.84 -17.87 6.21
CA HIS A 150 9.46 -19.03 6.87
C HIS A 150 10.03 -20.00 5.83
N MET A 151 9.28 -20.31 4.80
CA MET A 151 9.73 -21.18 3.72
C MET A 151 10.98 -20.59 3.02
N MET A 152 10.97 -19.28 2.69
CA MET A 152 12.13 -18.62 2.06
C MET A 152 13.34 -18.57 2.97
N ALA A 153 13.13 -18.44 4.28
CA ALA A 153 14.18 -18.46 5.28
C ALA A 153 14.76 -19.87 5.55
N GLY A 154 14.20 -20.91 4.95
CA GLY A 154 14.57 -22.30 5.20
C GLY A 154 14.06 -22.85 6.54
N LEU A 155 13.00 -22.25 7.08
CA LEU A 155 12.36 -22.64 8.33
C LEU A 155 11.03 -23.36 8.06
N VAL A 156 10.69 -24.31 8.94
CA VAL A 156 9.36 -24.93 8.95
C VAL A 156 8.40 -23.97 9.67
N PHE A 157 7.26 -23.68 9.04
CA PHE A 157 6.23 -22.88 9.69
C PHE A 157 5.62 -23.68 10.86
N PRO A 158 5.61 -23.14 12.08
CA PRO A 158 5.13 -23.86 13.26
C PRO A 158 3.60 -23.95 13.30
N GLU A 159 3.08 -24.84 14.14
CA GLU A 159 1.67 -24.76 14.52
C GLU A 159 1.43 -23.49 15.32
N ILE A 160 0.33 -22.81 15.00
CA ILE A 160 -0.06 -21.56 15.62
C ILE A 160 -1.53 -21.59 16.04
N ARG A 161 -1.84 -20.78 17.07
CA ARG A 161 -3.23 -20.42 17.36
C ARG A 161 -3.52 -19.09 16.66
N VAL A 162 -4.70 -19.02 16.00
CA VAL A 162 -5.17 -17.80 15.34
C VAL A 162 -6.41 -17.29 16.04
N GLU A 163 -6.39 -16.02 16.41
CA GLU A 163 -7.49 -15.30 17.03
C GLU A 163 -7.99 -14.22 16.06
N LEU A 164 -9.30 -14.16 15.83
CA LEU A 164 -9.93 -13.22 14.89
C LEU A 164 -10.91 -12.29 15.61
N PRO A 165 -10.89 -10.96 15.34
CA PRO A 165 -11.68 -9.97 16.07
C PRO A 165 -13.08 -9.75 15.46
N PHE A 166 -13.68 -10.77 14.93
CA PHE A 166 -15.02 -10.73 14.34
C PHE A 166 -15.72 -12.09 14.54
N PRO A 167 -17.05 -12.14 14.43
CA PRO A 167 -17.82 -13.37 14.62
C PRO A 167 -17.53 -14.39 13.52
N PRO A 168 -17.76 -15.69 13.79
CA PRO A 168 -17.64 -16.72 12.77
C PRO A 168 -18.62 -16.48 11.62
N PRO A 169 -18.25 -16.84 10.39
CA PRO A 169 -19.18 -16.86 9.27
C PRO A 169 -20.44 -17.68 9.59
N LYS A 170 -21.60 -17.15 9.17
CA LYS A 170 -22.89 -17.87 9.34
C LYS A 170 -23.05 -19.02 8.35
N ASP A 171 -22.44 -18.89 7.20
CA ASP A 171 -22.42 -19.91 6.17
C ASP A 171 -21.41 -21.02 6.53
N ALA A 172 -21.85 -22.28 6.49
CA ALA A 172 -21.05 -23.42 6.90
C ALA A 172 -19.85 -23.67 5.97
N ASP A 173 -20.01 -23.46 4.67
CA ASP A 173 -18.95 -23.66 3.69
C ASP A 173 -17.88 -22.57 3.87
N MET A 174 -18.29 -21.35 4.16
CA MET A 174 -17.37 -20.26 4.47
C MET A 174 -16.64 -20.50 5.79
N LEU A 175 -17.33 -20.95 6.84
CA LEU A 175 -16.70 -21.32 8.11
C LEU A 175 -15.66 -22.44 7.91
N PHE A 176 -16.00 -23.46 7.13
CA PHE A 176 -15.07 -24.53 6.78
C PHE A 176 -13.83 -23.98 6.05
N LYS A 177 -14.02 -23.05 5.12
CA LYS A 177 -12.93 -22.38 4.39
C LYS A 177 -11.98 -21.62 5.33
N PHE A 178 -12.53 -20.88 6.32
CA PHE A 178 -11.73 -20.23 7.36
C PHE A 178 -10.90 -21.23 8.16
N GLN A 179 -11.52 -22.36 8.58
CA GLN A 179 -10.83 -23.41 9.31
C GLN A 179 -9.73 -24.08 8.48
N GLN A 180 -9.97 -24.31 7.19
CA GLN A 180 -8.95 -24.86 6.29
C GLN A 180 -7.76 -23.91 6.12
N TYR A 181 -8.01 -22.60 6.06
CA TYR A 181 -6.97 -21.61 5.84
C TYR A 181 -6.17 -21.29 7.11
N TYR A 182 -6.86 -21.04 8.23
CA TYR A 182 -6.22 -20.62 9.48
C TYR A 182 -5.78 -21.78 10.37
N GLY A 183 -6.24 -22.99 10.10
CA GLY A 183 -5.92 -24.19 10.88
C GLY A 183 -6.92 -24.52 11.96
N ARG A 184 -6.57 -25.54 12.79
CA ARG A 184 -7.48 -26.10 13.80
C ARG A 184 -7.66 -25.21 15.04
N GLU A 185 -6.61 -24.51 15.44
CA GLU A 185 -6.60 -23.60 16.60
C GLU A 185 -7.08 -22.20 16.19
N LEU A 186 -8.32 -22.11 15.69
CA LEU A 186 -8.96 -20.89 15.22
C LEU A 186 -10.06 -20.45 16.18
N TYR A 187 -9.97 -19.20 16.67
CA TYR A 187 -10.92 -18.58 17.60
C TYR A 187 -11.48 -17.29 17.01
N PHE A 188 -12.79 -17.09 17.17
CA PHE A 188 -13.50 -15.90 16.73
C PHE A 188 -13.91 -15.04 17.94
N ASP A 189 -14.49 -13.87 17.68
CA ASP A 189 -14.97 -12.92 18.71
C ASP A 189 -13.87 -12.50 19.71
N CYS A 190 -12.61 -12.52 19.30
CA CYS A 190 -11.48 -12.08 20.11
C CYS A 190 -11.33 -10.55 20.07
N PRO A 191 -10.70 -9.92 21.08
CA PRO A 191 -10.50 -8.47 21.10
C PRO A 191 -9.67 -7.93 19.93
N TYR A 192 -8.67 -8.70 19.50
CA TYR A 192 -7.74 -8.37 18.41
C TYR A 192 -7.42 -9.61 17.57
N ALA A 193 -6.94 -9.38 16.35
CA ALA A 193 -6.35 -10.47 15.58
C ALA A 193 -4.98 -10.84 16.18
N ARG A 194 -4.72 -12.15 16.37
CA ARG A 194 -3.43 -12.64 16.87
C ARG A 194 -2.99 -13.89 16.15
N PHE A 195 -1.70 -13.94 15.85
CA PHE A 195 -0.97 -15.16 15.49
C PHE A 195 -0.10 -15.52 16.68
N VAL A 196 -0.47 -16.59 17.39
CA VAL A 196 0.16 -16.97 18.65
C VAL A 196 1.07 -18.16 18.43
N PHE A 197 2.33 -17.98 18.77
CA PHE A 197 3.41 -18.96 18.66
C PHE A 197 3.88 -19.38 20.06
N GLN A 198 4.54 -20.52 20.15
CA GLN A 198 5.28 -20.87 21.36
C GLN A 198 6.52 -19.94 21.50
N SER A 199 6.86 -19.55 22.73
CA SER A 199 7.92 -18.57 23.01
C SER A 199 9.30 -18.99 22.51
N ASN A 200 9.58 -20.31 22.40
CA ASN A 200 10.84 -20.85 21.91
C ASN A 200 11.18 -20.43 20.47
N ILE A 201 10.17 -20.04 19.64
CA ILE A 201 10.40 -19.57 18.28
C ILE A 201 11.31 -18.34 18.25
N MET A 202 11.27 -17.52 19.28
CA MET A 202 12.08 -16.28 19.35
C MET A 202 13.58 -16.56 19.24
N ASN A 203 14.04 -17.69 19.79
CA ASN A 203 15.43 -18.07 19.78
C ASN A 203 15.89 -18.82 18.53
N VAL A 204 14.96 -19.09 17.59
CA VAL A 204 15.30 -19.80 16.35
C VAL A 204 16.17 -18.92 15.48
N GLY A 205 17.37 -19.41 15.15
CA GLY A 205 18.27 -18.77 14.17
C GLY A 205 17.72 -18.88 12.76
N ILE A 206 17.83 -17.81 11.98
CA ILE A 206 17.40 -17.78 10.58
C ILE A 206 18.57 -18.28 9.70
N PRO A 207 18.41 -19.39 8.95
CA PRO A 207 19.49 -19.96 8.11
C PRO A 207 20.03 -19.00 7.07
N SER A 208 19.19 -18.11 6.50
CA SER A 208 19.55 -17.08 5.54
C SER A 208 20.17 -15.82 6.14
N SER A 209 20.49 -15.82 7.46
CA SER A 209 21.06 -14.67 8.18
C SER A 209 22.39 -14.23 7.55
N ASP A 210 22.51 -12.92 7.28
CA ASP A 210 23.73 -12.29 6.80
C ASP A 210 23.88 -10.86 7.34
N ALA A 211 24.93 -10.62 8.11
CA ALA A 211 25.12 -9.35 8.81
C ALA A 211 25.42 -8.16 7.87
N ILE A 212 26.01 -8.40 6.70
CA ILE A 212 26.34 -7.35 5.73
C ILE A 212 25.06 -6.93 5.01
N THR A 213 24.33 -7.90 4.49
CA THR A 213 23.04 -7.67 3.81
C THR A 213 22.00 -7.10 4.77
N PHE A 214 21.97 -7.54 6.03
CA PHE A 214 21.12 -6.98 7.07
C PHE A 214 21.29 -5.46 7.19
N ARG A 215 22.53 -4.97 7.38
CA ARG A 215 22.81 -3.52 7.50
C ARG A 215 22.36 -2.76 6.27
N LEU A 216 22.67 -3.28 5.07
CA LEU A 216 22.27 -2.66 3.81
C LEU A 216 20.74 -2.44 3.74
N TYR A 217 19.96 -3.45 4.16
CA TYR A 217 18.50 -3.37 4.07
C TYR A 217 17.88 -2.63 5.26
N GLU A 218 18.52 -2.60 6.42
CA GLU A 218 18.15 -1.72 7.53
C GLU A 218 18.23 -0.26 7.11
N ASP A 219 19.34 0.17 6.47
CA ASP A 219 19.49 1.52 5.93
C ASP A 219 18.42 1.83 4.87
N LYS A 220 18.13 0.89 3.96
CA LYS A 220 17.08 1.06 2.96
C LYS A 220 15.68 1.20 3.58
N CYS A 221 15.34 0.38 4.58
CA CYS A 221 14.09 0.51 5.31
C CYS A 221 13.98 1.88 6.00
N GLN A 222 15.06 2.34 6.62
CA GLN A 222 15.09 3.65 7.25
C GLN A 222 14.87 4.78 6.25
N MET A 223 15.49 4.71 5.08
CA MET A 223 15.28 5.69 4.00
C MET A 223 13.82 5.73 3.53
N GLU A 224 13.18 4.56 3.36
CA GLU A 224 11.76 4.50 2.97
C GLU A 224 10.84 5.05 4.08
N ILE A 225 11.12 4.78 5.36
CA ILE A 225 10.35 5.37 6.47
C ILE A 225 10.46 6.89 6.48
N VAL A 226 11.67 7.44 6.30
CA VAL A 226 11.87 8.90 6.20
C VAL A 226 11.02 9.47 5.04
N ARG A 227 11.05 8.84 3.87
CA ARG A 227 10.22 9.22 2.72
C ARG A 227 8.72 9.24 3.04
N PHE A 228 8.23 8.30 3.90
CA PHE A 228 6.83 8.28 4.32
C PHE A 228 6.50 9.32 5.40
N GLN A 229 7.51 9.79 6.14
CA GLN A 229 7.36 10.76 7.23
C GLN A 229 7.50 12.22 6.78
N GLU A 230 8.15 12.52 5.68
CA GLU A 230 8.45 13.87 5.22
C GLU A 230 7.22 14.81 5.08
N ASP A 231 5.99 14.26 5.20
CA ASP A 231 4.74 15.02 5.12
C ASP A 231 3.75 14.73 6.29
N THR A 232 4.23 14.47 7.51
CA THR A 232 3.40 13.93 8.61
C THR A 232 2.64 14.98 9.44
N LEU A 233 2.58 16.22 9.04
CA LEU A 233 1.68 17.20 9.64
C LEU A 233 0.37 17.22 8.86
N GLN A 234 -0.71 16.73 9.46
CA GLN A 234 -2.10 16.68 8.98
C GLN A 234 -2.24 16.71 7.46
N SER A 235 -2.69 15.62 6.85
CA SER A 235 -2.96 15.56 5.40
C SER A 235 -3.77 16.79 4.99
N THR A 236 -3.10 17.78 4.40
CA THR A 236 -3.79 18.93 3.86
C THR A 236 -4.52 18.50 2.59
N LEU A 237 -5.63 19.17 2.26
CA LEU A 237 -6.32 18.89 1.00
C LEU A 237 -5.37 18.97 -0.22
N ILE A 238 -4.39 19.90 -0.16
CA ILE A 238 -3.36 20.03 -1.21
C ILE A 238 -2.56 18.72 -1.37
N GLU A 239 -2.16 18.11 -0.27
CA GLU A 239 -1.41 16.86 -0.29
C GLU A 239 -2.25 15.70 -0.82
N SER A 240 -3.50 15.59 -0.38
CA SER A 240 -4.44 14.58 -0.92
C SER A 240 -4.64 14.74 -2.42
N VAL A 241 -4.76 15.98 -2.91
CA VAL A 241 -4.84 16.26 -4.36
C VAL A 241 -3.53 15.90 -5.07
N ARG A 242 -2.37 16.25 -4.52
CA ARG A 242 -1.06 15.91 -5.09
C ARG A 242 -0.85 14.39 -5.16
N ASP A 243 -1.10 13.69 -4.07
CA ASP A 243 -0.98 12.23 -4.02
C ASP A 243 -1.89 11.56 -5.04
N PHE A 244 -3.15 12.04 -5.17
CA PHE A 244 -4.09 11.53 -6.17
C PHE A 244 -3.62 11.79 -7.60
N LEU A 245 -3.07 12.96 -7.87
CA LEU A 245 -2.51 13.31 -9.19
C LEU A 245 -1.26 12.47 -9.51
N ASP A 246 -0.49 12.07 -8.50
CA ASP A 246 0.76 11.31 -8.67
C ASP A 246 0.57 9.80 -8.77
N ILE A 247 -0.63 9.30 -8.49
CA ILE A 247 -0.93 7.87 -8.33
C ILE A 247 -0.71 7.06 -9.62
N GLN A 248 -0.83 7.69 -10.80
CA GLN A 248 -0.70 6.99 -12.08
C GLN A 248 0.16 7.74 -13.11
N ARG A 249 0.59 6.99 -14.13
CA ARG A 249 1.38 7.49 -15.27
C ARG A 249 0.49 7.70 -16.49
N GLY A 250 0.88 8.64 -17.36
CA GLY A 250 0.28 8.82 -18.69
C GLY A 250 -1.08 9.52 -18.73
N TYR A 251 -1.78 9.63 -17.60
CA TYR A 251 -3.04 10.36 -17.48
C TYR A 251 -3.06 11.15 -16.18
N ILE A 252 -3.48 12.39 -16.25
CA ILE A 252 -3.66 13.23 -15.07
C ILE A 252 -5.15 13.51 -14.92
N PRO A 253 -5.79 13.02 -13.85
CA PRO A 253 -7.22 13.21 -13.62
C PRO A 253 -7.67 14.67 -13.74
N SER A 254 -8.92 14.87 -14.08
CA SER A 254 -9.57 16.18 -14.05
C SER A 254 -9.91 16.60 -12.61
N MET A 255 -10.25 17.88 -12.41
CA MET A 255 -10.71 18.35 -11.11
C MET A 255 -12.01 17.66 -10.65
N ALA A 256 -12.90 17.34 -11.59
CA ALA A 256 -14.14 16.62 -11.29
C ALA A 256 -13.86 15.19 -10.80
N GLU A 257 -12.99 14.45 -11.49
CA GLU A 257 -12.54 13.09 -11.09
C GLU A 257 -11.83 13.11 -9.76
N THR A 258 -10.96 14.09 -9.53
CA THR A 258 -10.26 14.25 -8.24
C THR A 258 -11.24 14.55 -7.11
N ALA A 259 -12.20 15.44 -7.32
CA ALA A 259 -13.23 15.76 -6.33
C ALA A 259 -14.08 14.53 -5.99
N GLN A 260 -14.43 13.74 -6.99
CA GLN A 260 -15.18 12.49 -6.82
C GLN A 260 -14.35 11.45 -6.03
N ALA A 261 -13.07 11.29 -6.35
CA ALA A 261 -12.17 10.37 -5.65
C ALA A 261 -11.98 10.75 -4.17
N LEU A 262 -11.88 12.04 -3.88
CA LEU A 262 -11.77 12.58 -2.52
C LEU A 262 -13.12 12.68 -1.80
N ASN A 263 -14.21 12.24 -2.43
CA ASN A 263 -15.57 12.27 -1.90
C ASN A 263 -16.03 13.66 -1.43
N ILE A 264 -15.65 14.71 -2.17
CA ILE A 264 -16.05 16.10 -1.92
C ILE A 264 -16.63 16.73 -3.19
N PRO A 265 -17.58 17.70 -3.07
CA PRO A 265 -18.07 18.43 -4.23
C PRO A 265 -16.95 19.23 -4.93
N GLU A 266 -16.94 19.27 -6.28
CA GLU A 266 -15.95 20.05 -7.03
C GLU A 266 -15.88 21.53 -6.62
N ARG A 267 -17.05 22.13 -6.30
CA ARG A 267 -17.13 23.50 -5.80
C ARG A 267 -16.37 23.67 -4.47
N THR A 268 -16.50 22.68 -3.57
CA THR A 268 -15.81 22.65 -2.28
C THR A 268 -14.30 22.52 -2.49
N LEU A 269 -13.86 21.60 -3.34
CA LEU A 269 -12.45 21.44 -3.71
C LEU A 269 -11.85 22.76 -4.22
N ARG A 270 -12.53 23.40 -5.19
CA ARG A 270 -12.09 24.66 -5.76
C ARG A 270 -11.97 25.76 -4.70
N HIS A 271 -12.98 25.91 -3.86
CA HIS A 271 -13.02 26.93 -2.81
C HIS A 271 -11.89 26.72 -1.78
N GLN A 272 -11.68 25.48 -1.32
CA GLN A 272 -10.65 25.17 -0.34
C GLN A 272 -9.23 25.38 -0.91
N LEU A 273 -8.98 25.03 -2.17
CA LEU A 273 -7.70 25.31 -2.85
C LEU A 273 -7.46 26.83 -2.95
N GLN A 274 -8.48 27.61 -3.29
CA GLN A 274 -8.39 29.09 -3.34
C GLN A 274 -8.08 29.70 -1.97
N GLN A 275 -8.72 29.20 -0.90
CA GLN A 275 -8.38 29.63 0.47
C GLN A 275 -6.90 29.39 0.83
N GLN A 276 -6.31 28.34 0.30
CA GLN A 276 -4.90 28.00 0.46
C GLN A 276 -3.99 28.66 -0.60
N LYS A 277 -4.52 29.69 -1.30
CA LYS A 277 -3.80 30.50 -2.31
C LYS A 277 -3.21 29.67 -3.47
N THR A 278 -3.86 28.59 -3.85
CA THR A 278 -3.48 27.74 -4.98
C THR A 278 -4.70 27.37 -5.83
N SER A 279 -4.47 26.73 -6.97
CA SER A 279 -5.52 26.16 -7.81
C SER A 279 -5.18 24.74 -8.23
N TYR A 280 -6.20 24.00 -8.66
CA TYR A 280 -6.02 22.67 -9.23
C TYR A 280 -5.05 22.69 -10.43
N LYS A 281 -5.14 23.72 -11.27
CA LYS A 281 -4.25 23.92 -12.42
C LYS A 281 -2.79 24.07 -11.97
N ASP A 282 -2.55 24.85 -10.91
CA ASP A 282 -1.19 25.06 -10.39
C ASP A 282 -0.59 23.78 -9.82
N LEU A 283 -1.37 23.01 -9.05
CA LEU A 283 -0.93 21.72 -8.50
C LEU A 283 -0.60 20.73 -9.62
N ARG A 284 -1.48 20.65 -10.63
CA ARG A 284 -1.26 19.81 -11.81
C ARG A 284 0.01 20.20 -12.57
N GLU A 285 0.21 21.52 -12.80
CA GLU A 285 1.39 22.03 -13.50
C GLU A 285 2.68 21.78 -12.71
N GLN A 286 2.66 21.98 -11.40
CA GLN A 286 3.80 21.67 -10.51
C GLN A 286 4.17 20.19 -10.59
N LEU A 287 3.21 19.29 -10.53
CA LEU A 287 3.45 17.85 -10.62
C LEU A 287 4.07 17.46 -11.97
N ILE A 288 3.49 17.94 -13.08
CA ILE A 288 4.02 17.66 -14.42
C ILE A 288 5.46 18.13 -14.54
N ARG A 289 5.75 19.33 -14.04
CA ARG A 289 7.09 19.91 -14.02
C ARG A 289 8.08 19.05 -13.25
N GLN A 290 7.69 18.55 -12.06
CA GLN A 290 8.53 17.66 -11.25
C GLN A 290 8.79 16.30 -11.93
N LYS A 291 7.73 15.70 -12.50
CA LYS A 291 7.85 14.44 -13.26
C LYS A 291 8.72 14.64 -14.51
N ALA A 292 8.59 15.76 -15.20
CA ALA A 292 9.41 16.07 -16.38
C ALA A 292 10.90 16.12 -16.05
N LEU A 293 11.30 16.76 -14.93
CA LEU A 293 12.70 16.78 -14.48
C LEU A 293 13.25 15.39 -14.19
N LYS A 294 12.50 14.55 -13.49
CA LYS A 294 12.92 13.17 -13.19
C LYS A 294 13.12 12.33 -14.45
N LEU A 295 12.26 12.51 -15.45
CA LEU A 295 12.29 11.72 -16.68
C LEU A 295 13.34 12.25 -17.67
N ILE A 296 13.63 13.55 -17.68
CA ILE A 296 14.58 14.15 -18.62
C ILE A 296 16.02 13.72 -18.36
N ASP A 297 16.34 13.36 -17.11
CA ASP A 297 17.69 12.90 -16.72
C ASP A 297 18.00 11.49 -17.20
N ASP A 298 17.00 10.72 -17.63
CA ASP A 298 17.19 9.39 -18.20
C ASP A 298 17.36 9.46 -19.73
N PRO A 299 18.60 9.27 -20.25
CA PRO A 299 18.87 9.34 -21.68
C PRO A 299 18.24 8.20 -22.49
N SER A 300 17.82 7.12 -21.85
CA SER A 300 17.17 5.97 -22.51
C SER A 300 15.73 6.26 -22.92
N VAL A 301 15.07 7.27 -22.33
CA VAL A 301 13.69 7.66 -22.62
C VAL A 301 13.67 8.79 -23.62
N SER A 302 13.02 8.62 -24.78
CA SER A 302 12.88 9.69 -25.78
C SER A 302 12.00 10.85 -25.29
N ILE A 303 12.19 12.05 -25.87
CA ILE A 303 11.37 13.23 -25.51
C ILE A 303 9.89 12.99 -25.84
N GLU A 304 9.62 12.31 -26.94
CA GLU A 304 8.27 11.91 -27.35
C GLU A 304 7.64 11.00 -26.31
N ARG A 305 8.40 10.03 -25.82
CA ARG A 305 7.94 9.10 -24.79
C ARG A 305 7.69 9.80 -23.45
N ILE A 306 8.54 10.77 -23.09
CA ILE A 306 8.32 11.62 -21.90
C ILE A 306 7.01 12.40 -22.04
N ALA A 307 6.74 13.01 -23.22
CA ALA A 307 5.51 13.74 -23.46
C ALA A 307 4.28 12.85 -23.25
N GLU A 308 4.28 11.62 -23.81
CA GLU A 308 3.21 10.64 -23.62
C GLU A 308 3.03 10.26 -22.14
N MET A 309 4.14 9.98 -21.44
CA MET A 309 4.12 9.61 -20.00
C MET A 309 3.59 10.75 -19.10
N LEU A 310 3.69 11.98 -19.56
CA LEU A 310 3.16 13.17 -18.88
C LEU A 310 1.76 13.58 -19.36
N GLY A 311 1.12 12.77 -20.23
CA GLY A 311 -0.24 12.98 -20.69
C GLY A 311 -0.41 14.03 -21.77
N TYR A 312 0.66 14.39 -22.51
CA TYR A 312 0.57 15.24 -23.68
C TYR A 312 0.20 14.44 -24.91
N SER A 313 -0.79 14.91 -25.67
CA SER A 313 -1.17 14.32 -26.96
C SER A 313 -0.12 14.50 -28.04
N GLU A 314 0.70 15.57 -27.94
CA GLU A 314 1.74 15.91 -28.89
C GLU A 314 3.02 16.35 -28.17
N SER A 315 4.17 15.88 -28.64
CA SER A 315 5.48 16.25 -28.10
C SER A 315 5.77 17.76 -28.25
N ALA A 316 5.19 18.41 -29.26
CA ALA A 316 5.30 19.85 -29.45
C ALA A 316 4.71 20.65 -28.28
N ALA A 317 3.54 20.23 -27.77
CA ALA A 317 2.90 20.88 -26.62
C ALA A 317 3.77 20.73 -25.34
N PHE A 318 4.35 19.53 -25.12
CA PHE A 318 5.31 19.33 -24.04
C PHE A 318 6.55 20.21 -24.19
N ASN A 319 7.15 20.30 -25.39
CA ASN A 319 8.32 21.12 -25.65
C ASN A 319 8.05 22.61 -25.32
N HIS A 320 6.89 23.13 -25.70
CA HIS A 320 6.46 24.49 -25.36
C HIS A 320 6.30 24.69 -23.84
N ALA A 321 5.64 23.75 -23.16
CA ALA A 321 5.46 23.79 -21.71
C ALA A 321 6.81 23.72 -20.99
N PHE A 322 7.69 22.81 -21.36
CA PHE A 322 9.02 22.64 -20.77
C PHE A 322 9.87 23.89 -20.94
N LYS A 323 9.90 24.48 -22.15
CA LYS A 323 10.62 25.74 -22.39
C LYS A 323 10.09 26.90 -21.56
N ARG A 324 8.76 26.96 -21.36
CA ARG A 324 8.16 28.00 -20.47
C ARG A 324 8.59 27.81 -19.01
N TRP A 325 8.75 26.57 -18.55
CA TRP A 325 9.11 26.26 -17.16
C TRP A 325 10.60 26.45 -16.86
N PHE A 326 11.46 26.05 -17.80
CA PHE A 326 12.89 25.93 -17.58
C PHE A 326 13.76 26.85 -18.48
N GLY A 327 13.13 27.68 -19.30
CA GLY A 327 13.81 28.62 -20.19
C GLY A 327 14.44 28.01 -21.46
N GLN A 328 14.57 26.70 -21.54
CA GLN A 328 15.18 25.96 -22.64
C GLN A 328 14.37 24.72 -23.02
N SER A 329 14.60 24.23 -24.24
CA SER A 329 13.88 23.00 -24.70
C SER A 329 14.38 21.76 -23.95
N PRO A 330 13.56 20.67 -23.87
CA PRO A 330 13.98 19.40 -23.25
C PRO A 330 15.29 18.87 -23.81
N ARG A 331 15.47 18.99 -25.14
CA ARG A 331 16.68 18.52 -25.83
C ARG A 331 17.94 19.35 -25.47
N GLN A 332 17.78 20.66 -25.20
CA GLN A 332 18.86 21.49 -24.71
C GLN A 332 19.18 21.26 -23.24
N TYR A 333 18.17 20.96 -22.46
CA TYR A 333 18.30 20.68 -21.01
C TYR A 333 19.05 19.36 -20.76
N ARG A 334 18.81 18.32 -21.57
CA ARG A 334 19.44 17.00 -21.46
C ARG A 334 20.95 16.98 -21.85
N LYS A 335 21.44 18.01 -22.52
CA LYS A 335 22.88 18.14 -22.90
C LYS A 335 23.72 18.61 -21.72
#